data_ab6c477bf955908e64718bcead1b79cf
#
_entry.id   ab6c477bf955908e64718bcead1b79cf
#
_cell.length_a   1.000
_cell.length_b   1.000
_cell.length_c   1.000
_cell.angle_alpha   90.00
_cell.angle_beta   90.00
_cell.angle_gamma   90.00
#
_symmetry.space_group_name_H-M   'P 1'
#
loop_
_entity.id
_entity.type
_entity.pdbx_description
1 polymer ?
#
loop_
_entity_poly.entity_id
_entity_poly.type
_entity_poly.pdbx_seq_one_letter_code
_entity_poly.pdbx_strand_id
1 'polypeptide(L)'
;MDWRNVQLYYADYTGTKLVKVKEMLAYNKNMPIERMIVQRLISGPTAAGAYTSLPKDIKLLGVSVVEKVCYVNLSEEFRDELVNVSSYVEIYSIVNSLCALDSIESVKIFINGDYTNTFRDSISLDRLYKFNSGIVE
;
A
#
# COMPACT_ATOMS: atom_id res chain seq x y z
N MET A 1 2.75 7.35 25.27
CA MET A 1 2.38 6.72 24.00
C MET A 1 3.50 6.92 22.99
N ASP A 2 3.90 5.86 22.32
CA ASP A 2 4.92 5.94 21.28
C ASP A 2 4.32 6.39 19.95
N TRP A 3 5.08 7.20 19.24
CA TRP A 3 4.71 7.65 17.92
C TRP A 3 5.77 7.20 16.93
N ARG A 4 5.34 6.82 15.73
CA ARG A 4 6.26 6.45 14.65
C ARG A 4 6.03 7.37 13.46
N ASN A 5 7.12 7.89 12.92
CA ASN A 5 7.07 8.63 11.66
C ASN A 5 6.99 7.63 10.52
N VAL A 6 6.00 7.79 9.66
CA VAL A 6 5.84 6.97 8.47
C VAL A 6 5.70 7.84 7.25
N GLN A 7 6.01 7.28 6.10
CA GLN A 7 5.80 7.94 4.82
C GLN A 7 4.73 7.16 4.08
N LEU A 8 3.63 7.82 3.80
CA LEU A 8 2.48 7.22 3.13
C LEU A 8 2.38 7.80 1.72
N TYR A 9 2.12 6.93 0.77
CA TYR A 9 2.02 7.34 -0.63
C TYR A 9 0.59 7.15 -1.09
N TYR A 10 -0.07 8.26 -1.40
CA TYR A 10 -1.45 8.31 -1.86
C TYR A 10 -1.50 8.77 -3.31
N ALA A 11 -2.64 8.64 -3.95
CA ALA A 11 -2.83 9.13 -5.31
C ALA A 11 -2.77 10.67 -5.34
N ASP A 12 -2.23 11.21 -6.41
CA ASP A 12 -2.33 12.64 -6.68
C ASP A 12 -3.70 12.94 -7.32
N TYR A 13 -3.96 14.22 -7.60
CA TYR A 13 -5.26 14.62 -8.17
C TYR A 13 -5.51 14.03 -9.57
N THR A 14 -4.44 13.64 -10.29
CA THR A 14 -4.60 13.03 -11.63
C THR A 14 -4.89 11.54 -11.55
N GLY A 15 -4.58 10.91 -10.42
CA GLY A 15 -4.68 9.46 -10.28
C GLY A 15 -3.60 8.68 -11.00
N THR A 16 -2.58 9.36 -11.55
CA THR A 16 -1.50 8.70 -12.32
C THR A 16 -0.16 8.71 -11.62
N LYS A 17 -0.04 9.46 -10.53
CA LYS A 17 1.18 9.58 -9.73
C LYS A 17 0.86 9.44 -8.26
N LEU A 18 1.91 9.26 -7.47
CA LEU A 18 1.82 9.22 -6.02
C LEU A 18 2.36 10.51 -5.42
N VAL A 19 1.72 10.96 -4.34
CA VAL A 19 2.24 12.02 -3.49
C VAL A 19 2.64 11.43 -2.15
N LYS A 20 3.78 11.88 -1.62
CA LYS A 20 4.27 11.44 -0.32
C LYS A 20 3.68 12.32 0.78
N VAL A 21 3.12 11.67 1.79
CA VAL A 21 2.58 12.33 2.98
C VAL A 21 3.31 11.77 4.19
N LYS A 22 3.92 12.66 4.97
CA LYS A 22 4.56 12.25 6.23
C LYS A 22 3.52 12.31 7.33
N GLU A 23 3.38 11.23 8.08
CA GLU A 23 2.46 11.16 9.21
C GLU A 23 3.12 10.54 10.42
N MET A 24 2.62 10.89 11.57
CA MET A 24 2.98 10.23 12.83
C MET A 24 1.82 9.30 13.19
N LEU A 25 2.12 8.02 13.34
CA LEU A 25 1.13 7.04 13.77
C LEU A 25 1.35 6.70 15.25
N ALA A 26 0.26 6.60 15.99
CA ALA A 26 0.32 6.12 17.37
C ALA A 26 0.73 4.64 17.31
N TYR A 27 1.91 4.33 17.82
CA TYR A 27 2.45 2.99 17.74
C TYR A 27 1.89 2.12 18.86
N ASN A 28 1.31 1.00 18.48
CA ASN A 28 0.88 -0.03 19.39
C ASN A 28 1.83 -1.22 19.23
N LYS A 29 2.63 -1.51 20.25
CA LYS A 29 3.63 -2.58 20.16
C LYS A 29 3.02 -3.97 19.97
N ASN A 30 1.71 -4.11 20.15
CA ASN A 30 1.00 -5.36 19.91
C ASN A 30 0.55 -5.49 18.46
N MET A 31 0.81 -4.48 17.63
CA MET A 31 0.46 -4.48 16.21
C MET A 31 1.69 -4.10 15.39
N PRO A 32 2.10 -4.92 14.42
CA PRO A 32 3.25 -4.57 13.58
C PRO A 32 3.02 -3.26 12.85
N ILE A 33 4.10 -2.48 12.69
CA ILE A 33 4.04 -1.19 12.00
C ILE A 33 3.58 -1.36 10.55
N GLU A 34 3.93 -2.46 9.91
CA GLU A 34 3.53 -2.75 8.53
C GLU A 34 2.01 -2.85 8.42
N ARG A 35 1.38 -3.50 9.39
CA ARG A 35 -0.08 -3.60 9.42
C ARG A 35 -0.72 -2.24 9.61
N MET A 36 -0.15 -1.43 10.50
CA MET A 36 -0.65 -0.07 10.76
C MET A 36 -0.60 0.78 9.50
N ILE A 37 0.50 0.68 8.74
CA ILE A 37 0.66 1.43 7.49
C ILE A 37 -0.41 1.05 6.48
N VAL A 38 -0.62 -0.24 6.26
CA VAL A 38 -1.62 -0.68 5.28
C VAL A 38 -3.03 -0.26 5.71
N GLN A 39 -3.35 -0.41 6.99
CA GLN A 39 -4.66 0.02 7.51
C GLN A 39 -4.85 1.52 7.37
N ARG A 40 -3.79 2.30 7.55
CA ARG A 40 -3.87 3.76 7.39
C ARG A 40 -4.12 4.13 5.93
N LEU A 41 -3.48 3.43 4.98
CA LEU A 41 -3.74 3.63 3.56
C LEU A 41 -5.20 3.32 3.20
N ILE A 42 -5.73 2.25 3.77
CA ILE A 42 -7.12 1.84 3.54
C ILE A 42 -8.09 2.92 4.04
N SER A 43 -7.78 3.55 5.17
CA SER A 43 -8.61 4.62 5.74
C SER A 43 -8.68 5.86 4.83
N GLY A 44 -7.67 6.06 4.02
CA GLY A 44 -7.60 7.20 3.11
C GLY A 44 -6.92 8.41 3.72
N PRO A 45 -6.52 9.36 2.87
CA PRO A 45 -5.75 10.53 3.32
C PRO A 45 -6.62 11.60 3.95
N THR A 46 -5.99 12.42 4.80
CA THR A 46 -6.58 13.66 5.31
C THR A 46 -5.81 14.89 4.84
N ALA A 47 -4.61 14.68 4.29
CA ALA A 47 -3.76 15.79 3.82
C ALA A 47 -4.32 16.38 2.53
N ALA A 48 -4.22 17.71 2.39
CA ALA A 48 -4.59 18.40 1.16
C ALA A 48 -3.69 17.92 0.01
N GLY A 49 -4.27 17.72 -1.16
CA GLY A 49 -3.51 17.28 -2.35
C GLY A 49 -3.28 15.79 -2.44
N ALA A 50 -3.72 15.03 -1.44
CA ALA A 50 -3.64 13.57 -1.46
C ALA A 50 -5.05 13.00 -1.58
N TYR A 51 -5.18 11.93 -2.37
CA TYR A 51 -6.47 11.31 -2.67
C TYR A 51 -6.39 9.81 -2.43
N THR A 52 -7.54 9.19 -2.15
CA THR A 52 -7.57 7.76 -1.88
C THR A 52 -6.97 6.96 -3.04
N SER A 53 -6.15 5.97 -2.70
CA SER A 53 -5.45 5.16 -3.69
C SER A 53 -5.92 3.71 -3.70
N LEU A 54 -6.85 3.33 -2.82
CA LEU A 54 -7.31 1.96 -2.68
C LEU A 54 -8.82 1.89 -2.79
N PRO A 55 -9.38 0.80 -3.34
CA PRO A 55 -10.82 0.64 -3.43
C PRO A 55 -11.50 0.68 -2.07
N LYS A 56 -12.75 1.11 -2.08
CA LYS A 56 -13.59 1.16 -0.90
C LYS A 56 -13.87 -0.26 -0.40
N ASP A 57 -14.05 -0.40 0.91
CA ASP A 57 -14.42 -1.66 1.56
C ASP A 57 -13.36 -2.76 1.50
N ILE A 58 -12.15 -2.44 1.06
CA ILE A 58 -11.03 -3.37 1.09
C ILE A 58 -10.69 -3.72 2.55
N LYS A 59 -10.33 -4.99 2.78
CA LYS A 59 -9.93 -5.47 4.09
C LYS A 59 -8.54 -6.05 4.04
N LEU A 60 -7.78 -5.81 5.10
CA LEU A 60 -6.46 -6.40 5.26
C LEU A 60 -6.63 -7.76 5.94
N LEU A 61 -6.34 -8.83 5.20
CA LEU A 61 -6.50 -10.19 5.70
C LEU A 61 -5.27 -10.67 6.45
N GLY A 62 -4.09 -10.17 6.10
CA GLY A 62 -2.87 -10.53 6.81
C GLY A 62 -1.67 -9.76 6.32
N VAL A 63 -0.68 -9.62 7.19
CA VAL A 63 0.62 -9.03 6.88
C VAL A 63 1.67 -9.82 7.62
N SER A 64 2.75 -10.18 6.93
CA SER A 64 3.90 -10.81 7.56
C SER A 64 5.18 -10.33 6.88
N VAL A 65 6.29 -10.39 7.59
CA VAL A 65 7.59 -9.99 7.06
C VAL A 65 8.57 -11.14 7.27
N VAL A 66 9.22 -11.55 6.19
CA VAL A 66 10.24 -12.59 6.21
C VAL A 66 11.40 -12.12 5.33
N GLU A 67 12.58 -12.05 5.90
CA GLU A 67 13.80 -11.70 5.17
C GLU A 67 13.64 -10.42 4.35
N LYS A 68 13.10 -9.38 4.98
CA LYS A 68 12.88 -8.06 4.41
C LYS A 68 11.83 -8.00 3.28
N VAL A 69 11.07 -9.08 3.11
CA VAL A 69 9.92 -9.10 2.21
C VAL A 69 8.65 -8.98 3.03
N CYS A 70 7.81 -8.01 2.70
CA CYS A 70 6.52 -7.85 3.34
C CYS A 70 5.45 -8.51 2.48
N TYR A 71 4.74 -9.47 3.06
CA TYR A 71 3.65 -10.20 2.40
C TYR A 71 2.34 -9.59 2.87
N VAL A 72 1.59 -9.02 1.92
CA VAL A 72 0.33 -8.34 2.22
C VAL A 72 -0.81 -9.10 1.56
N ASN A 73 -1.77 -9.56 2.36
CA ASN A 73 -2.93 -10.29 1.86
C ASN A 73 -4.17 -9.40 2.01
N LEU A 74 -4.79 -9.07 0.89
CA LEU A 74 -5.94 -8.18 0.82
C LEU A 74 -7.19 -8.96 0.40
N SER A 75 -8.37 -8.42 0.74
CA SER A 75 -9.63 -9.01 0.33
C SER A 75 -9.87 -8.82 -1.17
N GLU A 76 -10.86 -9.56 -1.70
CA GLU A 76 -11.22 -9.51 -3.12
C GLU A 76 -11.58 -8.10 -3.60
N GLU A 77 -12.03 -7.23 -2.71
CA GLU A 77 -12.36 -5.84 -3.05
C GLU A 77 -11.18 -5.08 -3.66
N PHE A 78 -9.94 -5.56 -3.47
CA PHE A 78 -8.79 -4.96 -4.14
C PHE A 78 -8.88 -5.07 -5.66
N ARG A 79 -9.66 -6.02 -6.18
CA ARG A 79 -9.89 -6.16 -7.62
C ARG A 79 -10.92 -5.17 -8.15
N ASP A 80 -11.68 -4.51 -7.26
CA ASP A 80 -12.69 -3.56 -7.68
C ASP A 80 -12.03 -2.36 -8.33
N GLU A 81 -12.62 -1.88 -9.41
CA GLU A 81 -12.06 -0.75 -10.13
C GLU A 81 -12.23 0.53 -9.31
N LEU A 82 -11.14 1.28 -9.16
CA LEU A 82 -11.17 2.59 -8.56
C LEU A 82 -11.11 3.62 -9.69
N VAL A 83 -12.20 4.36 -9.86
CA VAL A 83 -12.34 5.34 -10.95
C VAL A 83 -11.27 6.43 -10.82
N ASN A 84 -10.63 6.77 -11.92
CA ASN A 84 -9.64 7.84 -12.02
C ASN A 84 -8.33 7.57 -11.28
N VAL A 85 -8.06 6.31 -10.90
CA VAL A 85 -6.77 5.94 -10.30
C VAL A 85 -6.18 4.79 -11.10
N SER A 86 -4.93 4.97 -11.53
CA SER A 86 -4.20 3.95 -12.26
C SER A 86 -3.98 2.71 -11.39
N SER A 87 -4.03 1.53 -11.99
CA SER A 87 -3.76 0.27 -11.29
C SER A 87 -2.37 0.23 -10.66
N TYR A 88 -1.38 0.81 -11.33
CA TYR A 88 -0.02 0.88 -10.77
C TYR A 88 0.05 1.83 -9.57
N VAL A 89 -0.75 2.90 -9.56
CA VAL A 89 -0.83 3.79 -8.39
C VAL A 89 -1.36 3.04 -7.18
N GLU A 90 -2.37 2.19 -7.37
CA GLU A 90 -2.90 1.39 -6.27
C GLU A 90 -1.84 0.44 -5.71
N ILE A 91 -1.13 -0.27 -6.58
CA ILE A 91 -0.08 -1.21 -6.16
C ILE A 91 1.05 -0.45 -5.45
N TYR A 92 1.57 0.59 -6.06
CA TYR A 92 2.73 1.30 -5.51
C TYR A 92 2.38 2.20 -4.33
N SER A 93 1.12 2.53 -4.12
CA SER A 93 0.68 3.15 -2.87
C SER A 93 1.06 2.25 -1.68
N ILE A 94 0.79 0.96 -1.80
CA ILE A 94 1.14 -0.02 -0.78
C ILE A 94 2.65 -0.27 -0.74
N VAL A 95 3.23 -0.53 -1.91
CA VAL A 95 4.65 -0.90 -2.01
C VAL A 95 5.55 0.22 -1.50
N ASN A 96 5.35 1.44 -2.00
CA ASN A 96 6.22 2.56 -1.63
C ASN A 96 6.07 2.94 -0.16
N SER A 97 4.85 2.86 0.37
CA SER A 97 4.62 3.14 1.80
C SER A 97 5.33 2.15 2.70
N LEU A 98 5.32 0.87 2.34
CA LEU A 98 6.01 -0.16 3.12
C LEU A 98 7.52 -0.12 2.91
N CYS A 99 7.96 0.04 1.67
CA CYS A 99 9.40 0.09 1.36
C CYS A 99 10.08 1.36 1.86
N ALA A 100 9.33 2.35 2.31
CA ALA A 100 9.90 3.51 3.01
C ALA A 100 10.46 3.12 4.39
N LEU A 101 10.05 1.96 4.92
CA LEU A 101 10.67 1.41 6.13
C LEU A 101 12.00 0.77 5.78
N ASP A 102 13.03 1.02 6.60
CA ASP A 102 14.36 0.43 6.38
C ASP A 102 14.33 -1.09 6.45
N SER A 103 13.36 -1.66 7.14
CA SER A 103 13.24 -3.10 7.32
C SER A 103 12.62 -3.83 6.13
N ILE A 104 12.08 -3.11 5.15
CA ILE A 104 11.37 -3.71 4.01
C ILE A 104 12.09 -3.36 2.72
N GLU A 105 12.54 -4.37 1.98
CA GLU A 105 13.14 -4.20 0.66
C GLU A 105 12.15 -4.41 -0.48
N SER A 106 11.18 -5.30 -0.27
CA SER A 106 10.20 -5.61 -1.31
C SER A 106 8.89 -6.05 -0.69
N VAL A 107 7.86 -6.06 -1.53
CA VAL A 107 6.49 -6.38 -1.12
C VAL A 107 5.89 -7.37 -2.11
N LYS A 108 5.21 -8.38 -1.58
CA LYS A 108 4.41 -9.30 -2.40
C LYS A 108 2.95 -9.16 -1.98
N ILE A 109 2.08 -8.96 -2.96
CA ILE A 109 0.66 -8.73 -2.72
C ILE A 109 -0.14 -9.99 -3.10
N PHE A 110 -1.04 -10.38 -2.21
CA PHE A 110 -1.96 -11.49 -2.39
C PHE A 110 -3.37 -10.92 -2.36
N ILE A 111 -4.26 -11.50 -3.13
CA ILE A 111 -5.68 -11.18 -3.05
C ILE A 111 -6.40 -12.46 -2.64
N ASN A 112 -7.00 -12.43 -1.45
CA ASN A 112 -7.67 -13.57 -0.85
C ASN A 112 -6.77 -14.82 -0.85
N GLY A 113 -5.48 -14.62 -0.52
CA GLY A 113 -4.49 -15.67 -0.45
C GLY A 113 -3.88 -16.09 -1.78
N ASP A 114 -4.32 -15.50 -2.88
CA ASP A 114 -3.88 -15.89 -4.23
C ASP A 114 -2.97 -14.81 -4.83
N TYR A 115 -1.80 -15.22 -5.32
CA TYR A 115 -0.86 -14.33 -5.98
C TYR A 115 -0.59 -14.75 -7.45
N THR A 116 -1.20 -15.85 -7.89
CA THR A 116 -0.91 -16.42 -9.21
C THR A 116 -1.72 -15.77 -10.32
N ASN A 117 -2.84 -15.14 -9.97
CA ASN A 117 -3.68 -14.46 -10.93
C ASN A 117 -3.18 -13.05 -11.19
N THR A 118 -3.49 -12.55 -12.36
CA THR A 118 -3.20 -11.15 -12.66
C THR A 118 -4.14 -10.24 -11.88
N PHE A 119 -3.64 -9.06 -11.57
CA PHE A 119 -4.44 -7.95 -11.13
C PHE A 119 -5.16 -7.39 -12.34
N ARG A 120 -5.62 -6.15 -12.32
CA ARG A 120 -6.26 -5.54 -13.49
C ARG A 120 -5.22 -5.24 -14.57
N ASP A 121 -5.66 -5.13 -15.83
CA ASP A 121 -4.83 -4.73 -16.96
C ASP A 121 -3.63 -5.65 -17.19
N SER A 122 -3.80 -6.93 -16.89
CA SER A 122 -2.75 -7.95 -17.08
C SER A 122 -1.52 -7.74 -16.21
N ILE A 123 -1.65 -6.96 -15.13
CA ILE A 123 -0.55 -6.76 -14.18
C ILE A 123 -0.37 -8.02 -13.34
N SER A 124 0.86 -8.56 -13.30
CA SER A 124 1.14 -9.75 -12.52
C SER A 124 1.35 -9.42 -11.05
N LEU A 125 0.72 -10.19 -10.17
CA LEU A 125 1.00 -10.14 -8.73
C LEU A 125 2.05 -11.18 -8.32
N ASP A 126 2.43 -12.08 -9.23
CA ASP A 126 3.45 -13.10 -8.96
C ASP A 126 4.85 -12.51 -9.14
N ARG A 127 5.17 -11.54 -8.31
CA ARG A 127 6.48 -10.89 -8.31
C ARG A 127 6.69 -10.14 -7.01
N LEU A 128 7.94 -9.84 -6.72
CA LEU A 128 8.30 -8.95 -5.63
C LEU A 128 8.39 -7.53 -6.16
N TYR A 129 7.58 -6.64 -5.60
CA TYR A 129 7.58 -5.22 -5.97
C TYR A 129 8.54 -4.46 -5.08
N LYS A 130 9.27 -3.52 -5.67
CA LYS A 130 10.22 -2.67 -4.95
C LYS A 130 9.79 -1.21 -5.08
N PHE A 131 10.36 -0.36 -4.23
CA PHE A 131 10.09 1.07 -4.28
C PHE A 131 10.27 1.60 -5.71
N ASN A 132 9.29 2.34 -6.18
CA ASN A 132 9.31 2.93 -7.51
C ASN A 132 9.28 4.46 -7.39
N SER A 133 10.45 5.09 -7.52
CA SER A 133 10.55 6.55 -7.46
C SER A 133 9.97 7.22 -8.70
N GLY A 134 9.91 6.50 -9.81
CA GLY A 134 9.43 7.04 -11.09
C GLY A 134 7.95 7.40 -11.10
N ILE A 135 7.15 6.81 -10.20
CA ILE A 135 5.72 7.09 -10.12
C ILE A 135 5.41 8.17 -9.06
N VAL A 136 6.41 8.60 -8.30
CA VAL A 136 6.24 9.64 -7.28
C VAL A 136 6.43 11.00 -7.93
N GLU A 137 5.50 11.89 -7.62
CA GLU A 137 5.52 13.27 -8.11
C GLU A 137 6.63 14.10 -7.45
#